data_1c97f7f7f193937c198afc5b21bf5ab7
#
_entry.id   1c97f7f7f193937c198afc5b21bf5ab7
#
_cell.length_a   1.000
_cell.length_b   1.000
_cell.length_c   1.000
_cell.angle_alpha   90.00
_cell.angle_beta   90.00
_cell.angle_gamma   90.00
#
_symmetry.space_group_name_H-M   'P 1'
#
loop_
_entity.id
_entity.type
_entity.pdbx_description
1 polymer ?
#
loop_
_entity_poly.entity_id
_entity_poly.type
_entity_poly.pdbx_seq_one_letter_code
_entity_poly.pdbx_strand_id
1 'polypeptide(L)'
;KFHGLTDKETRYRQRYVDLIVNPEVKRNFIIRSQFIKHLRDYLDNMGYIEVETPVLNTIAGGAAARPFITHHNTLDIDMYMRIATELPLKRLIVGGMERVYEVGRIFRNEGMDPKHNPEFTTVELYQAYADFHDMMDIAEGVYTTFAQKYLGTYELNWMGETIDLTPGWPRLTMVDAVKQYVGVDFGAITDDAEAVAAAKAVGVELAEAAEKTWGNALYACFDQKVEEHLVQPTFITMYPVEVSPLTKRSPVDPRLTERFEFFICRSEMGNAYSELNDPIDQRERFMKQVEQRERGDDETEMLDEDFLTALEYGMPPTGGMGMGIDRAVMLFTGADTIRDVILFPTMKPLDTPKTKKPEEVGIIGGATGAVEIEVKDEPIDFSKVEIEPLFKDYVDFETFSKSDFRAVKVKSCEAVKKSKKLLKFVLDDGTGTDRVILSGIHEYYEPEELVGKTCVAITNLPPRPMMGIDS
;
A
#
# COMPACT_ATOMS: atom_id res chain seq x y z
N LYS A 1 14.10 -42.54 8.43
CA LYS A 1 14.64 -41.43 7.56
C LYS A 1 13.94 -40.17 8.01
N PHE A 2 14.67 -39.27 8.60
CA PHE A 2 14.15 -37.96 8.95
C PHE A 2 14.01 -37.15 7.63
N HIS A 3 12.77 -36.98 7.19
CA HIS A 3 12.47 -36.05 6.10
C HIS A 3 12.25 -34.70 6.78
N GLY A 4 13.02 -33.68 6.36
CA GLY A 4 12.83 -32.32 6.83
C GLY A 4 11.39 -31.83 6.60
N LEU A 5 11.01 -30.73 7.22
CA LEU A 5 9.73 -30.07 6.98
C LEU A 5 9.76 -29.44 5.57
N THR A 6 9.03 -30.03 4.62
CA THR A 6 9.03 -29.62 3.21
C THR A 6 7.82 -28.76 2.82
N ASP A 7 6.72 -28.86 3.57
CA ASP A 7 5.52 -28.06 3.32
C ASP A 7 5.78 -26.57 3.62
N LYS A 8 5.75 -25.74 2.57
CA LYS A 8 6.08 -24.32 2.66
C LYS A 8 5.18 -23.55 3.61
N GLU A 9 3.89 -23.85 3.63
CA GLU A 9 2.95 -23.14 4.51
C GLU A 9 3.24 -23.43 5.97
N THR A 10 3.44 -24.68 6.32
CA THR A 10 3.82 -25.08 7.68
C THR A 10 5.17 -24.49 8.09
N ARG A 11 6.14 -24.40 7.18
CA ARG A 11 7.45 -23.77 7.44
C ARG A 11 7.29 -22.29 7.84
N TYR A 12 6.42 -21.55 7.19
CA TYR A 12 6.19 -20.14 7.50
C TYR A 12 5.43 -19.96 8.81
N ARG A 13 4.40 -20.80 9.08
CA ARG A 13 3.60 -20.73 10.29
C ARG A 13 4.35 -21.21 11.54
N GLN A 14 5.17 -22.24 11.38
CA GLN A 14 5.98 -22.84 12.44
C GLN A 14 7.47 -22.60 12.20
N ARG A 15 7.84 -21.34 12.00
CA ARG A 15 9.23 -20.98 11.70
C ARG A 15 10.23 -21.53 12.71
N TYR A 16 9.84 -21.66 13.99
CA TYR A 16 10.69 -22.26 15.03
C TYR A 16 10.98 -23.74 14.75
N VAL A 17 10.05 -24.49 14.19
CA VAL A 17 10.28 -25.89 13.75
C VAL A 17 11.15 -25.90 12.49
N ASP A 18 10.86 -25.03 11.51
CA ASP A 18 11.64 -24.89 10.29
C ASP A 18 13.11 -24.60 10.60
N LEU A 19 13.39 -23.70 11.55
CA LEU A 19 14.75 -23.39 12.01
C LEU A 19 15.48 -24.56 12.70
N ILE A 20 14.73 -25.51 13.29
CA ILE A 20 15.29 -26.71 13.92
C ILE A 20 15.63 -27.76 12.87
N VAL A 21 14.69 -28.02 11.94
CA VAL A 21 14.79 -29.15 11.01
C VAL A 21 15.47 -28.83 9.69
N ASN A 22 15.52 -27.55 9.32
CA ASN A 22 16.15 -27.00 8.10
C ASN A 22 17.22 -25.96 8.50
N PRO A 23 18.41 -26.39 8.94
CA PRO A 23 19.44 -25.46 9.47
C PRO A 23 19.88 -24.38 8.48
N GLU A 24 19.77 -24.64 7.18
CA GLU A 24 20.12 -23.71 6.10
C GLU A 24 19.23 -22.45 6.14
N VAL A 25 18.01 -22.54 6.64
CA VAL A 25 17.07 -21.40 6.76
C VAL A 25 17.64 -20.30 7.67
N LYS A 26 18.45 -20.68 8.68
CA LYS A 26 19.13 -19.71 9.56
C LYS A 26 20.04 -18.76 8.79
N ARG A 27 20.64 -19.24 7.68
CA ARG A 27 21.53 -18.45 6.85
C ARG A 27 20.85 -17.18 6.34
N ASN A 28 19.58 -17.26 5.92
CA ASN A 28 18.86 -16.11 5.40
C ASN A 28 18.75 -15.00 6.46
N PHE A 29 18.46 -15.37 7.70
CA PHE A 29 18.32 -14.41 8.80
C PHE A 29 19.65 -13.88 9.31
N ILE A 30 20.73 -14.66 9.20
CA ILE A 30 22.10 -14.20 9.48
C ILE A 30 22.51 -13.17 8.42
N ILE A 31 22.30 -13.46 7.13
CA ILE A 31 22.58 -12.52 6.03
C ILE A 31 21.77 -11.23 6.20
N ARG A 32 20.46 -11.35 6.55
CA ARG A 32 19.63 -10.19 6.85
C ARG A 32 20.23 -9.31 7.95
N SER A 33 20.63 -9.91 9.06
CA SER A 33 21.26 -9.18 10.17
C SER A 33 22.59 -8.54 9.75
N GLN A 34 23.40 -9.24 8.95
CA GLN A 34 24.67 -8.74 8.41
C GLN A 34 24.44 -7.59 7.43
N PHE A 35 23.42 -7.67 6.58
CA PHE A 35 23.09 -6.60 5.63
C PHE A 35 22.66 -5.32 6.34
N ILE A 36 21.75 -5.42 7.32
CA ILE A 36 21.32 -4.26 8.11
C ILE A 36 22.50 -3.63 8.86
N LYS A 37 23.37 -4.47 9.45
CA LYS A 37 24.57 -3.97 10.11
C LYS A 37 25.52 -3.29 9.14
N HIS A 38 25.74 -3.88 7.96
CA HIS A 38 26.60 -3.31 6.94
C HIS A 38 26.07 -1.96 6.44
N LEU A 39 24.75 -1.88 6.19
CA LEU A 39 24.09 -0.65 5.79
C LEU A 39 24.30 0.47 6.83
N ARG A 40 24.10 0.16 8.11
CA ARG A 40 24.38 1.10 9.21
C ARG A 40 25.83 1.54 9.22
N ASP A 41 26.77 0.57 9.22
CA ASP A 41 28.21 0.86 9.20
C ASP A 41 28.58 1.74 7.98
N TYR A 42 27.95 1.51 6.81
CA TYR A 42 28.21 2.26 5.58
C TYR A 42 27.74 3.73 5.71
N LEU A 43 26.50 3.93 6.16
CA LEU A 43 25.91 5.26 6.32
C LEU A 43 26.55 6.06 7.47
N ASP A 44 26.81 5.41 8.60
CA ASP A 44 27.49 6.03 9.75
C ASP A 44 28.89 6.54 9.37
N ASN A 45 29.65 5.75 8.55
CA ASN A 45 30.95 6.18 8.04
C ASN A 45 30.88 7.36 7.07
N MET A 46 29.72 7.60 6.45
CA MET A 46 29.44 8.79 5.63
C MET A 46 28.94 9.97 6.46
N GLY A 47 28.80 9.82 7.78
CA GLY A 47 28.33 10.84 8.71
C GLY A 47 26.81 11.01 8.77
N TYR A 48 26.05 10.01 8.38
CA TYR A 48 24.63 9.98 8.61
C TYR A 48 24.29 9.67 10.07
N ILE A 49 23.15 10.16 10.53
CA ILE A 49 22.59 9.91 11.87
C ILE A 49 21.35 9.04 11.71
N GLU A 50 21.33 7.88 12.38
CA GLU A 50 20.11 7.06 12.47
C GLU A 50 19.10 7.75 13.40
N VAL A 51 17.88 7.88 12.95
CA VAL A 51 16.78 8.51 13.71
C VAL A 51 15.56 7.61 13.72
N GLU A 52 14.62 7.88 14.61
CA GLU A 52 13.32 7.21 14.69
C GLU A 52 12.21 8.24 14.52
N THR A 53 11.28 7.97 13.63
CA THR A 53 10.10 8.81 13.39
C THR A 53 8.82 8.05 13.76
N PRO A 54 7.68 8.72 13.97
CA PRO A 54 6.47 8.07 14.42
C PRO A 54 5.97 6.97 13.47
N VAL A 55 5.57 5.82 14.03
CA VAL A 55 4.85 4.76 13.30
C VAL A 55 3.38 5.14 13.09
N LEU A 56 2.78 5.83 14.06
CA LEU A 56 1.39 6.29 14.01
C LEU A 56 1.35 7.77 13.63
N ASN A 57 0.63 8.10 12.57
CA ASN A 57 0.51 9.44 12.03
C ASN A 57 -0.96 9.86 11.92
N THR A 58 -1.23 11.16 11.99
CA THR A 58 -2.56 11.72 11.75
C THR A 58 -2.86 11.90 10.25
N ILE A 59 -1.83 11.83 9.41
CA ILE A 59 -1.89 11.95 7.95
C ILE A 59 -1.02 10.84 7.36
N ALA A 60 -1.51 10.13 6.34
CA ALA A 60 -0.72 9.20 5.56
C ALA A 60 -0.11 9.94 4.37
N GLY A 61 1.20 9.81 4.16
CA GLY A 61 1.92 10.47 3.06
C GLY A 61 3.34 9.92 2.88
N GLY A 62 4.02 10.40 1.83
CA GLY A 62 5.38 9.99 1.46
C GLY A 62 5.43 8.75 0.56
N ALA A 63 4.30 8.22 0.13
CA ALA A 63 4.21 7.14 -0.86
C ALA A 63 2.78 7.03 -1.42
N ALA A 64 2.64 6.48 -2.62
CA ALA A 64 1.37 6.06 -3.17
C ALA A 64 1.05 4.64 -2.64
N ALA A 65 0.28 4.55 -1.56
CA ALA A 65 -0.08 3.28 -0.95
C ALA A 65 -1.31 3.42 -0.02
N ARG A 66 -2.05 2.34 0.15
CA ARG A 66 -3.19 2.31 1.07
C ARG A 66 -2.71 2.07 2.51
N PRO A 67 -3.03 2.96 3.48
CA PRO A 67 -2.61 2.82 4.87
C PRO A 67 -3.48 1.80 5.64
N PHE A 68 -2.94 1.22 6.72
CA PHE A 68 -3.72 0.66 7.81
C PHE A 68 -4.22 1.79 8.70
N ILE A 69 -5.50 1.73 9.06
CA ILE A 69 -6.16 2.72 9.94
C ILE A 69 -6.35 2.09 11.31
N THR A 70 -6.04 2.84 12.36
CA THR A 70 -6.31 2.48 13.74
C THR A 70 -6.95 3.66 14.47
N HIS A 71 -7.54 3.42 15.66
CA HIS A 71 -8.20 4.46 16.43
C HIS A 71 -7.47 4.73 17.74
N HIS A 72 -7.22 6.01 18.04
CA HIS A 72 -6.64 6.45 19.32
C HIS A 72 -7.75 6.78 20.30
N ASN A 73 -8.08 5.85 21.19
CA ASN A 73 -9.24 5.94 22.09
C ASN A 73 -9.30 7.21 22.96
N THR A 74 -8.16 7.67 23.49
CA THR A 74 -8.14 8.84 24.38
C THR A 74 -8.36 10.16 23.64
N LEU A 75 -7.86 10.26 22.41
CA LEU A 75 -8.01 11.46 21.58
C LEU A 75 -9.26 11.41 20.72
N ASP A 76 -9.90 10.25 20.61
CA ASP A 76 -11.07 9.99 19.76
C ASP A 76 -10.82 10.38 18.29
N ILE A 77 -9.65 9.98 17.77
CA ILE A 77 -9.23 10.24 16.39
C ILE A 77 -8.74 8.98 15.70
N ASP A 78 -8.95 8.89 14.40
CA ASP A 78 -8.30 7.88 13.57
C ASP A 78 -6.85 8.26 13.30
N MET A 79 -5.98 7.27 13.31
CA MET A 79 -4.57 7.39 12.99
C MET A 79 -4.18 6.37 11.93
N TYR A 80 -3.14 6.68 11.18
CA TYR A 80 -2.63 5.86 10.11
C TYR A 80 -1.29 5.26 10.50
N MET A 81 -1.10 3.96 10.27
CA MET A 81 0.23 3.36 10.30
C MET A 81 1.03 3.89 9.11
N ARG A 82 2.29 4.27 9.33
CA ARG A 82 3.14 4.88 8.31
C ARG A 82 3.30 4.00 7.07
N ILE A 83 3.19 4.59 5.90
CA ILE A 83 3.42 3.99 4.59
C ILE A 83 4.79 4.32 4.02
N ALA A 84 5.46 5.31 4.59
CA ALA A 84 6.84 5.78 4.32
C ALA A 84 7.35 6.57 5.52
N THR A 85 8.66 6.84 5.59
CA THR A 85 9.29 7.73 6.58
C THR A 85 9.74 9.07 5.97
N GLU A 86 9.47 9.30 4.71
CA GLU A 86 9.93 10.40 3.88
C GLU A 86 9.64 11.79 4.48
N LEU A 87 8.36 12.13 4.68
CA LEU A 87 8.00 13.49 5.11
C LEU A 87 8.57 13.88 6.48
N PRO A 88 8.56 13.01 7.51
CA PRO A 88 9.26 13.28 8.76
C PRO A 88 10.76 13.48 8.60
N LEU A 89 11.46 12.67 7.79
CA LEU A 89 12.90 12.79 7.58
C LEU A 89 13.26 14.08 6.84
N LYS A 90 12.48 14.51 5.85
CA LYS A 90 12.64 15.81 5.19
C LYS A 90 12.47 16.99 6.16
N ARG A 91 11.55 16.89 7.14
CA ARG A 91 11.42 17.92 8.19
C ARG A 91 12.67 18.00 9.06
N LEU A 92 13.40 16.89 9.29
CA LEU A 92 14.68 16.92 9.99
C LEU A 92 15.77 17.62 9.16
N ILE A 93 15.76 17.47 7.84
CA ILE A 93 16.66 18.23 6.94
C ILE A 93 16.36 19.74 7.04
N VAL A 94 15.09 20.14 7.02
CA VAL A 94 14.70 21.54 7.27
C VAL A 94 15.19 22.02 8.65
N GLY A 95 15.14 21.14 9.65
CA GLY A 95 15.64 21.41 11.01
C GLY A 95 17.16 21.48 11.12
N GLY A 96 17.93 21.29 10.03
CA GLY A 96 19.39 21.40 10.00
C GLY A 96 20.15 20.10 10.27
N MET A 97 19.47 18.96 10.29
CA MET A 97 20.14 17.64 10.32
C MET A 97 20.55 17.25 8.90
N GLU A 98 21.78 17.53 8.52
CA GLU A 98 22.23 17.45 7.12
C GLU A 98 22.21 16.03 6.52
N ARG A 99 22.33 14.98 7.35
CA ARG A 99 22.34 13.58 6.90
C ARG A 99 21.62 12.71 7.91
N VAL A 100 20.46 12.19 7.52
CA VAL A 100 19.64 11.33 8.37
C VAL A 100 19.20 10.08 7.64
N TYR A 101 19.03 8.99 8.37
CA TYR A 101 18.40 7.79 7.85
C TYR A 101 17.57 7.09 8.92
N GLU A 102 16.61 6.29 8.51
CA GLU A 102 15.84 5.40 9.36
C GLU A 102 15.73 4.01 8.74
N VAL A 103 16.08 2.98 9.51
CA VAL A 103 15.77 1.59 9.18
C VAL A 103 14.49 1.22 9.89
N GLY A 104 13.38 1.15 9.18
CA GLY A 104 12.06 1.03 9.80
C GLY A 104 11.11 0.06 9.14
N ARG A 105 10.10 -0.36 9.91
CA ARG A 105 8.94 -1.07 9.40
C ARG A 105 7.98 -0.10 8.74
N ILE A 106 7.52 -0.51 7.56
CA ILE A 106 6.52 0.17 6.75
C ILE A 106 5.29 -0.74 6.64
N PHE A 107 4.10 -0.14 6.57
CA PHE A 107 2.83 -0.83 6.61
C PHE A 107 1.97 -0.39 5.43
N ARG A 108 1.65 -1.30 4.51
CA ARG A 108 0.78 -1.04 3.35
C ARG A 108 -0.34 -2.06 3.31
N ASN A 109 -1.58 -1.58 3.33
CA ASN A 109 -2.77 -2.41 3.35
C ASN A 109 -3.14 -2.87 1.93
N GLU A 110 -2.24 -3.64 1.35
CA GLU A 110 -2.29 -4.13 -0.02
C GLU A 110 -2.29 -5.66 -0.07
N GLY A 111 -2.29 -6.22 -1.29
CA GLY A 111 -2.25 -7.66 -1.50
C GLY A 111 -0.94 -8.31 -1.03
N MET A 112 -0.99 -9.61 -0.80
CA MET A 112 0.16 -10.43 -0.45
C MET A 112 0.51 -11.35 -1.61
N ASP A 113 1.74 -11.24 -2.11
CA ASP A 113 2.29 -12.08 -3.16
C ASP A 113 3.73 -12.55 -2.82
N PRO A 114 4.46 -13.22 -3.71
CA PRO A 114 5.85 -13.60 -3.44
C PRO A 114 6.82 -12.44 -3.20
N LYS A 115 6.53 -11.23 -3.69
CA LYS A 115 7.38 -10.04 -3.58
C LYS A 115 6.85 -9.02 -2.55
N HIS A 116 5.59 -9.14 -2.10
CA HIS A 116 4.91 -8.16 -1.23
C HIS A 116 4.37 -8.80 0.05
N ASN A 117 4.58 -8.10 1.16
CA ASN A 117 4.02 -8.41 2.48
C ASN A 117 3.45 -7.12 3.09
N PRO A 118 2.32 -7.15 3.81
CA PRO A 118 1.66 -5.93 4.32
C PRO A 118 2.53 -5.10 5.26
N GLU A 119 3.48 -5.74 5.94
CA GLU A 119 4.55 -5.09 6.69
C GLU A 119 5.90 -5.58 6.18
N PHE A 120 6.80 -4.65 5.94
CA PHE A 120 8.13 -4.90 5.40
C PHE A 120 9.13 -3.89 5.96
N THR A 121 10.43 -4.12 5.72
CA THR A 121 11.48 -3.24 6.22
C THR A 121 12.12 -2.47 5.08
N THR A 122 12.20 -1.16 5.25
CA THR A 122 12.96 -0.26 4.37
C THR A 122 14.06 0.44 5.12
N VAL A 123 15.00 1.01 4.39
CA VAL A 123 15.79 2.14 4.82
C VAL A 123 15.40 3.34 3.96
N GLU A 124 15.17 4.46 4.59
CA GLU A 124 15.09 5.75 3.92
C GLU A 124 16.17 6.66 4.45
N LEU A 125 16.83 7.39 3.55
CA LEU A 125 17.95 8.30 3.88
C LEU A 125 17.84 9.58 3.07
N TYR A 126 18.26 10.69 3.70
CA TYR A 126 18.23 12.02 3.11
C TYR A 126 19.52 12.75 3.42
N GLN A 127 20.06 13.45 2.41
CA GLN A 127 21.31 14.21 2.52
C GLN A 127 21.14 15.59 1.92
N ALA A 128 21.34 16.64 2.72
CA ALA A 128 21.44 18.00 2.27
C ALA A 128 22.66 18.21 1.37
N TYR A 129 22.51 19.09 0.38
CA TYR A 129 23.55 19.43 -0.61
C TYR A 129 24.02 18.23 -1.46
N ALA A 130 23.11 17.29 -1.68
CA ALA A 130 23.25 16.13 -2.56
C ALA A 130 22.14 16.12 -3.61
N ASP A 131 22.33 15.32 -4.64
CA ASP A 131 21.36 15.09 -5.70
C ASP A 131 21.13 13.58 -5.96
N PHE A 132 20.34 13.27 -6.96
CA PHE A 132 20.01 11.88 -7.30
C PHE A 132 21.24 11.08 -7.83
N HIS A 133 22.29 11.72 -8.30
CA HIS A 133 23.55 11.03 -8.68
C HIS A 133 24.28 10.53 -7.46
N ASP A 134 24.35 11.33 -6.38
CA ASP A 134 24.92 10.91 -5.12
C ASP A 134 24.17 9.69 -4.55
N MET A 135 22.84 9.67 -4.70
CA MET A 135 22.00 8.56 -4.27
C MET A 135 22.26 7.28 -5.10
N MET A 136 22.52 7.39 -6.42
CA MET A 136 22.93 6.23 -7.23
C MET A 136 24.26 5.64 -6.73
N ASP A 137 25.24 6.49 -6.42
CA ASP A 137 26.54 6.04 -5.92
C ASP A 137 26.42 5.36 -4.55
N ILE A 138 25.55 5.84 -3.66
CA ILE A 138 25.24 5.19 -2.37
C ILE A 138 24.57 3.84 -2.60
N ALA A 139 23.56 3.75 -3.46
CA ALA A 139 22.85 2.50 -3.75
C ALA A 139 23.81 1.43 -4.29
N GLU A 140 24.58 1.75 -5.33
CA GLU A 140 25.56 0.85 -5.90
C GLU A 140 26.61 0.45 -4.87
N GLY A 141 27.13 1.43 -4.09
CA GLY A 141 28.15 1.21 -3.07
C GLY A 141 27.71 0.26 -1.96
N VAL A 142 26.48 0.39 -1.45
CA VAL A 142 25.94 -0.49 -0.39
C VAL A 142 25.85 -1.93 -0.89
N TYR A 143 25.31 -2.16 -2.09
CA TYR A 143 25.12 -3.51 -2.62
C TYR A 143 26.45 -4.18 -2.99
N THR A 144 27.32 -3.48 -3.69
CA THR A 144 28.59 -4.02 -4.17
C THR A 144 29.56 -4.32 -3.02
N THR A 145 29.67 -3.40 -2.05
CA THR A 145 30.55 -3.60 -0.87
C THR A 145 30.02 -4.70 0.05
N PHE A 146 28.69 -4.86 0.18
CA PHE A 146 28.12 -5.99 0.92
C PHE A 146 28.45 -7.32 0.22
N ALA A 147 28.20 -7.44 -1.07
CA ALA A 147 28.46 -8.64 -1.85
C ALA A 147 29.94 -9.07 -1.71
N GLN A 148 30.87 -8.14 -1.92
CA GLN A 148 32.32 -8.42 -1.80
C GLN A 148 32.70 -8.80 -0.37
N LYS A 149 32.23 -8.07 0.65
CA LYS A 149 32.65 -8.26 2.05
C LYS A 149 32.10 -9.54 2.68
N TYR A 150 30.86 -9.89 2.42
CA TYR A 150 30.14 -10.97 3.12
C TYR A 150 29.94 -12.22 2.27
N LEU A 151 29.88 -12.09 0.94
CA LEU A 151 29.67 -13.21 0.03
C LEU A 151 30.94 -13.56 -0.75
N GLY A 152 31.92 -12.63 -0.86
CA GLY A 152 33.19 -12.83 -1.54
C GLY A 152 33.09 -12.89 -3.07
N THR A 153 31.94 -12.46 -3.62
CA THR A 153 31.66 -12.46 -5.07
C THR A 153 30.68 -11.37 -5.43
N TYR A 154 30.77 -10.88 -6.68
CA TYR A 154 29.77 -10.04 -7.28
C TYR A 154 28.70 -10.86 -8.04
N GLU A 155 29.01 -12.12 -8.40
CA GLU A 155 28.09 -12.99 -9.13
C GLU A 155 27.18 -13.75 -8.17
N LEU A 156 25.88 -13.57 -8.33
CA LEU A 156 24.82 -14.15 -7.51
C LEU A 156 23.81 -14.86 -8.42
N ASN A 157 23.11 -15.86 -7.88
CA ASN A 157 21.98 -16.49 -8.55
C ASN A 157 20.69 -16.11 -7.84
N TRP A 158 19.74 -15.53 -8.57
CA TRP A 158 18.45 -15.15 -8.04
C TRP A 158 17.33 -15.32 -9.08
N MET A 159 16.23 -15.92 -8.71
CA MET A 159 15.08 -16.20 -9.58
C MET A 159 15.44 -16.89 -10.91
N GLY A 160 16.44 -17.77 -10.88
CA GLY A 160 16.92 -18.52 -12.03
C GLY A 160 17.87 -17.77 -12.97
N GLU A 161 18.22 -16.54 -12.65
CA GLU A 161 19.16 -15.69 -13.41
C GLU A 161 20.50 -15.57 -12.68
N THR A 162 21.57 -15.41 -13.42
CA THR A 162 22.89 -15.01 -12.90
C THR A 162 22.98 -13.49 -12.94
N ILE A 163 23.17 -12.89 -11.78
CA ILE A 163 23.22 -11.43 -11.56
C ILE A 163 24.67 -11.05 -11.27
N ASP A 164 25.22 -10.10 -11.99
CA ASP A 164 26.56 -9.54 -11.78
C ASP A 164 26.44 -8.15 -11.14
N LEU A 165 26.83 -8.04 -9.87
CA LEU A 165 26.85 -6.80 -9.10
C LEU A 165 28.16 -6.00 -9.26
N THR A 166 29.03 -6.34 -10.22
CA THR A 166 30.27 -5.57 -10.45
C THR A 166 29.95 -4.06 -10.59
N PRO A 167 30.68 -3.17 -9.89
CA PRO A 167 30.45 -1.73 -9.96
C PRO A 167 30.46 -1.17 -11.39
N GLY A 168 29.68 -0.12 -11.62
CA GLY A 168 29.51 0.52 -12.92
C GLY A 168 28.15 0.17 -13.57
N TRP A 169 27.12 0.11 -12.76
CA TRP A 169 25.75 -0.22 -13.21
C TRP A 169 25.27 0.79 -14.26
N PRO A 170 24.65 0.33 -15.37
CA PRO A 170 24.08 1.20 -16.39
C PRO A 170 23.09 2.21 -15.81
N ARG A 171 23.17 3.46 -16.30
CA ARG A 171 22.24 4.56 -15.99
C ARG A 171 21.51 4.92 -17.29
N LEU A 172 20.27 4.53 -17.41
CA LEU A 172 19.45 4.68 -18.62
C LEU A 172 18.27 5.58 -18.34
N THR A 173 18.01 6.57 -19.19
CA THR A 173 16.80 7.38 -19.03
C THR A 173 15.56 6.55 -19.39
N MET A 174 14.41 6.86 -18.79
CA MET A 174 13.16 6.15 -19.12
C MET A 174 12.82 6.28 -20.61
N VAL A 175 13.05 7.46 -21.20
CA VAL A 175 12.85 7.70 -22.64
C VAL A 175 13.74 6.78 -23.48
N ASP A 176 15.04 6.69 -23.13
CA ASP A 176 15.97 5.80 -23.84
C ASP A 176 15.64 4.33 -23.62
N ALA A 177 15.21 3.95 -22.42
CA ALA A 177 14.79 2.59 -22.11
C ALA A 177 13.58 2.18 -22.95
N VAL A 178 12.54 3.00 -23.00
CA VAL A 178 11.37 2.74 -23.86
C VAL A 178 11.75 2.72 -25.33
N LYS A 179 12.60 3.64 -25.79
CA LYS A 179 13.11 3.61 -27.16
C LYS A 179 13.86 2.31 -27.48
N GLN A 180 14.71 1.86 -26.56
CA GLN A 180 15.54 0.65 -26.74
C GLN A 180 14.71 -0.64 -26.76
N TYR A 181 13.79 -0.82 -25.83
CA TYR A 181 13.07 -2.08 -25.63
C TYR A 181 11.70 -2.13 -26.32
N VAL A 182 11.04 -0.97 -26.52
CA VAL A 182 9.70 -0.88 -27.12
C VAL A 182 9.73 -0.32 -28.54
N GLY A 183 10.77 0.46 -28.88
CA GLY A 183 10.95 1.07 -30.20
C GLY A 183 10.20 2.38 -30.38
N VAL A 184 9.62 2.97 -29.35
CA VAL A 184 8.93 4.26 -29.37
C VAL A 184 9.85 5.35 -28.85
N ASP A 185 10.07 6.39 -29.64
CA ASP A 185 10.91 7.53 -29.27
C ASP A 185 10.06 8.66 -28.66
N PHE A 186 9.80 8.58 -27.36
CA PHE A 186 9.06 9.63 -26.65
C PHE A 186 9.80 10.97 -26.60
N GLY A 187 11.12 10.99 -26.80
CA GLY A 187 11.90 12.22 -26.92
C GLY A 187 11.51 13.07 -28.14
N ALA A 188 11.02 12.45 -29.19
CA ALA A 188 10.56 13.13 -30.41
C ALA A 188 9.08 13.55 -30.34
N ILE A 189 8.31 13.05 -29.37
CA ILE A 189 6.87 13.32 -29.21
C ILE A 189 6.69 14.50 -28.23
N THR A 190 5.89 15.48 -28.61
CA THR A 190 5.60 16.66 -27.79
C THR A 190 4.12 16.83 -27.43
N ASP A 191 3.25 16.07 -28.07
CA ASP A 191 1.79 16.15 -27.92
C ASP A 191 1.26 14.93 -27.14
N ASP A 192 0.35 15.17 -26.18
CA ASP A 192 -0.21 14.15 -25.32
C ASP A 192 -1.02 13.09 -26.10
N ALA A 193 -1.81 13.52 -27.10
CA ALA A 193 -2.62 12.60 -27.89
C ALA A 193 -1.74 11.70 -28.79
N GLU A 194 -0.65 12.26 -29.33
CA GLU A 194 0.35 11.51 -30.09
C GLU A 194 1.05 10.47 -29.20
N ALA A 195 1.44 10.84 -27.97
CA ALA A 195 2.07 9.95 -26.99
C ALA A 195 1.15 8.77 -26.61
N VAL A 196 -0.12 9.06 -26.30
CA VAL A 196 -1.12 8.04 -26.00
C VAL A 196 -1.37 7.13 -27.19
N ALA A 197 -1.43 7.68 -28.41
CA ALA A 197 -1.59 6.87 -29.61
C ALA A 197 -0.37 5.97 -29.88
N ALA A 198 0.85 6.46 -29.65
CA ALA A 198 2.08 5.69 -29.77
C ALA A 198 2.14 4.52 -28.76
N ALA A 199 1.77 4.76 -27.50
CA ALA A 199 1.66 3.71 -26.48
C ALA A 199 0.65 2.63 -26.90
N LYS A 200 -0.53 3.04 -27.34
CA LYS A 200 -1.57 2.13 -27.82
C LYS A 200 -1.14 1.30 -29.05
N ALA A 201 -0.36 1.90 -29.96
CA ALA A 201 0.15 1.21 -31.15
C ALA A 201 1.08 0.03 -30.81
N VAL A 202 1.75 0.07 -29.65
CA VAL A 202 2.60 -1.02 -29.16
C VAL A 202 1.89 -1.93 -28.15
N GLY A 203 0.55 -1.83 -28.05
CA GLY A 203 -0.28 -2.67 -27.20
C GLY A 203 -0.20 -2.33 -25.71
N VAL A 204 0.08 -1.07 -25.39
CA VAL A 204 0.08 -0.54 -24.01
C VAL A 204 -1.22 0.23 -23.77
N GLU A 205 -1.89 -0.06 -22.66
CA GLU A 205 -3.10 0.64 -22.25
C GLU A 205 -2.86 1.43 -20.96
N LEU A 206 -3.27 2.69 -20.98
CA LEU A 206 -3.27 3.51 -19.75
C LEU A 206 -4.42 3.07 -18.85
N ALA A 207 -4.18 3.08 -17.53
CA ALA A 207 -5.24 2.85 -16.56
C ALA A 207 -6.41 3.82 -16.79
N GLU A 208 -7.64 3.37 -16.54
CA GLU A 208 -8.86 4.16 -16.81
C GLU A 208 -8.89 5.48 -16.03
N ALA A 209 -8.36 5.45 -14.79
CA ALA A 209 -8.26 6.62 -13.92
C ALA A 209 -7.07 7.54 -14.26
N ALA A 210 -6.09 7.08 -15.05
CA ALA A 210 -4.92 7.88 -15.40
C ALA A 210 -5.26 8.99 -16.40
N GLU A 211 -4.70 10.17 -16.18
CA GLU A 211 -4.78 11.27 -17.15
C GLU A 211 -4.05 10.87 -18.43
N LYS A 212 -4.61 11.26 -19.58
CA LYS A 212 -4.05 10.92 -20.90
C LYS A 212 -2.97 11.93 -21.30
N THR A 213 -1.83 11.85 -20.61
CA THR A 213 -0.69 12.74 -20.80
C THR A 213 0.50 12.01 -21.44
N TRP A 214 1.46 12.76 -21.94
CA TRP A 214 2.72 12.24 -22.44
C TRP A 214 3.47 11.44 -21.38
N GLY A 215 3.51 11.94 -20.13
CA GLY A 215 4.22 11.30 -19.03
C GLY A 215 3.58 9.99 -18.61
N ASN A 216 2.26 9.94 -18.49
CA ASN A 216 1.57 8.68 -18.15
C ASN A 216 1.68 7.64 -19.28
N ALA A 217 1.72 8.07 -20.56
CA ALA A 217 1.94 7.18 -21.68
C ALA A 217 3.37 6.60 -21.70
N LEU A 218 4.38 7.45 -21.42
CA LEU A 218 5.78 7.00 -21.26
C LEU A 218 5.91 6.00 -20.12
N TYR A 219 5.37 6.33 -18.93
CA TYR A 219 5.44 5.46 -17.77
C TYR A 219 4.72 4.12 -18.00
N ALA A 220 3.54 4.12 -18.60
CA ALA A 220 2.82 2.89 -18.92
C ALA A 220 3.59 2.00 -19.92
N CYS A 221 4.31 2.59 -20.88
CA CYS A 221 5.18 1.83 -21.78
C CYS A 221 6.37 1.22 -21.03
N PHE A 222 6.95 1.94 -20.09
CA PHE A 222 8.02 1.44 -19.25
C PHE A 222 7.54 0.28 -18.37
N ASP A 223 6.51 0.50 -17.57
CA ASP A 223 5.94 -0.45 -16.62
C ASP A 223 5.54 -1.78 -17.31
N GLN A 224 4.78 -1.70 -18.41
CA GLN A 224 4.23 -2.89 -19.05
C GLN A 224 5.18 -3.61 -20.02
N LYS A 225 6.28 -2.97 -20.48
CA LYS A 225 7.11 -3.51 -21.56
C LYS A 225 8.62 -3.46 -21.30
N VAL A 226 9.12 -2.66 -20.38
CA VAL A 226 10.57 -2.50 -20.17
C VAL A 226 11.04 -3.27 -18.95
N GLU A 227 10.31 -3.24 -17.84
CA GLU A 227 10.73 -3.86 -16.57
C GLU A 227 11.09 -5.34 -16.71
N GLU A 228 10.34 -6.08 -17.54
CA GLU A 228 10.60 -7.51 -17.79
C GLU A 228 11.97 -7.81 -18.41
N HIS A 229 12.64 -6.81 -18.98
CA HIS A 229 13.96 -6.92 -19.59
C HIS A 229 15.12 -6.53 -18.64
N LEU A 230 14.82 -5.93 -17.49
CA LEU A 230 15.82 -5.42 -16.55
C LEU A 230 16.35 -6.53 -15.63
N VAL A 231 17.16 -7.43 -16.18
CA VAL A 231 17.73 -8.57 -15.44
C VAL A 231 18.96 -8.14 -14.63
N GLN A 232 19.92 -7.46 -15.27
CA GLN A 232 21.12 -6.98 -14.61
C GLN A 232 20.89 -5.67 -13.87
N PRO A 233 21.67 -5.35 -12.83
CA PRO A 233 21.53 -4.10 -12.09
C PRO A 233 21.53 -2.90 -13.04
N THR A 234 20.45 -2.12 -13.02
CA THR A 234 20.27 -0.98 -13.93
C THR A 234 19.51 0.13 -13.23
N PHE A 235 20.03 1.36 -13.33
CA PHE A 235 19.31 2.57 -12.92
C PHE A 235 18.46 3.07 -14.08
N ILE A 236 17.16 3.22 -13.85
CA ILE A 236 16.26 3.92 -14.76
C ILE A 236 16.03 5.30 -14.21
N THR A 237 16.36 6.32 -14.98
CA THR A 237 16.37 7.71 -14.55
C THR A 237 15.37 8.57 -15.31
N MET A 238 15.11 9.78 -14.85
CA MET A 238 14.26 10.77 -15.53
C MET A 238 12.82 10.30 -15.69
N TYR A 239 12.15 10.06 -14.57
CA TYR A 239 10.73 9.73 -14.50
C TYR A 239 9.85 10.93 -14.86
N PRO A 240 8.65 10.72 -15.43
CA PRO A 240 7.69 11.80 -15.67
C PRO A 240 7.22 12.49 -14.38
N VAL A 241 6.88 13.77 -14.50
CA VAL A 241 6.35 14.59 -13.39
C VAL A 241 5.04 14.02 -12.84
N GLU A 242 4.20 13.46 -13.70
CA GLU A 242 2.88 12.93 -13.37
C GLU A 242 2.93 11.81 -12.34
N VAL A 243 4.01 11.03 -12.35
CA VAL A 243 4.22 9.89 -11.43
C VAL A 243 5.25 10.18 -10.35
N SER A 244 5.63 11.45 -10.15
CA SER A 244 6.74 11.84 -9.27
C SER A 244 6.38 13.08 -8.41
N PRO A 245 5.40 12.98 -7.50
CA PRO A 245 4.83 14.16 -6.82
C PRO A 245 5.78 14.88 -5.85
N LEU A 246 6.84 14.22 -5.37
CA LEU A 246 7.77 14.74 -4.37
C LEU A 246 9.17 15.06 -4.93
N THR A 247 9.33 14.95 -6.26
CA THR A 247 10.62 15.03 -6.92
C THR A 247 10.81 16.35 -7.65
N LYS A 248 12.04 16.87 -7.62
CA LYS A 248 12.44 18.07 -8.35
C LYS A 248 12.40 17.85 -9.86
N ARG A 249 11.87 18.84 -10.60
CA ARG A 249 11.86 18.81 -12.07
C ARG A 249 13.28 18.84 -12.62
N SER A 250 13.49 18.12 -13.72
CA SER A 250 14.73 18.21 -14.47
C SER A 250 14.88 19.62 -15.08
N PRO A 251 16.07 20.25 -14.97
CA PRO A 251 16.33 21.53 -15.61
C PRO A 251 16.45 21.43 -17.15
N VAL A 252 16.63 20.22 -17.68
CA VAL A 252 16.79 19.98 -19.12
C VAL A 252 15.45 19.77 -19.81
N ASP A 253 14.57 18.98 -19.23
CA ASP A 253 13.20 18.77 -19.71
C ASP A 253 12.23 18.83 -18.53
N PRO A 254 11.41 19.88 -18.42
CA PRO A 254 10.51 20.09 -17.30
C PRO A 254 9.35 19.09 -17.23
N ARG A 255 9.14 18.24 -18.24
CA ARG A 255 8.20 17.10 -18.21
C ARG A 255 8.74 15.94 -17.39
N LEU A 256 10.06 15.91 -17.16
CA LEU A 256 10.79 14.88 -16.44
C LEU A 256 11.27 15.40 -15.08
N THR A 257 11.64 14.46 -14.22
CA THR A 257 12.15 14.73 -12.87
C THR A 257 13.52 14.09 -12.66
N GLU A 258 14.30 14.62 -11.74
CA GLU A 258 15.57 14.04 -11.28
C GLU A 258 15.30 12.87 -10.32
N ARG A 259 14.66 11.81 -10.84
CA ARG A 259 14.30 10.58 -10.13
C ARG A 259 14.94 9.38 -10.81
N PHE A 260 15.29 8.40 -10.03
CA PHE A 260 15.59 7.07 -10.52
C PHE A 260 14.93 5.99 -9.66
N GLU A 261 14.71 4.85 -10.28
CA GLU A 261 14.57 3.56 -9.61
C GLU A 261 15.69 2.65 -10.10
N PHE A 262 16.14 1.73 -9.26
CA PHE A 262 17.07 0.74 -9.72
C PHE A 262 16.49 -0.66 -9.64
N PHE A 263 16.75 -1.41 -10.68
CA PHE A 263 16.18 -2.74 -10.91
C PHE A 263 17.27 -3.80 -10.90
N ILE A 264 16.96 -4.93 -10.27
CA ILE A 264 17.77 -6.15 -10.34
C ILE A 264 16.80 -7.32 -10.51
N CYS A 265 17.02 -8.16 -11.52
CA CYS A 265 16.17 -9.32 -11.81
C CYS A 265 14.68 -8.97 -11.91
N ARG A 266 14.33 -7.96 -12.72
CA ARG A 266 12.93 -7.52 -12.95
C ARG A 266 12.21 -7.12 -11.65
N SER A 267 12.96 -6.58 -10.71
CA SER A 267 12.43 -6.15 -9.42
C SER A 267 13.02 -4.80 -9.05
N GLU A 268 12.16 -3.85 -8.77
CA GLU A 268 12.55 -2.58 -8.17
C GLU A 268 13.16 -2.84 -6.80
N MET A 269 14.38 -2.36 -6.59
CA MET A 269 15.13 -2.53 -5.35
C MET A 269 15.13 -1.28 -4.49
N GLY A 270 14.91 -0.13 -5.12
CA GLY A 270 14.79 1.17 -4.45
C GLY A 270 14.48 2.30 -5.40
N ASN A 271 14.07 3.41 -4.82
CA ASN A 271 13.63 4.63 -5.47
C ASN A 271 14.32 5.83 -4.83
N ALA A 272 14.80 6.77 -5.63
CA ALA A 272 15.51 7.94 -5.13
C ALA A 272 15.41 9.13 -6.08
N TYR A 273 15.60 10.32 -5.54
CA TYR A 273 15.51 11.54 -6.33
C TYR A 273 16.19 12.74 -5.68
N SER A 274 16.38 13.78 -6.47
CA SER A 274 16.56 15.13 -5.94
C SER A 274 15.22 15.64 -5.43
N GLU A 275 15.19 16.04 -4.17
CA GLU A 275 13.95 16.41 -3.47
C GLU A 275 13.35 17.69 -4.02
N LEU A 276 12.02 17.71 -4.19
CA LEU A 276 11.30 18.96 -4.46
C LEU A 276 11.33 19.82 -3.20
N ASN A 277 11.95 21.00 -3.32
CA ASN A 277 12.12 21.94 -2.22
C ASN A 277 11.45 23.32 -2.48
N ASP A 278 10.66 23.42 -3.55
CA ASP A 278 9.81 24.57 -3.84
C ASP A 278 8.43 24.35 -3.23
N PRO A 279 8.01 25.12 -2.20
CA PRO A 279 6.72 24.95 -1.55
C PRO A 279 5.53 25.24 -2.48
N ILE A 280 5.71 26.08 -3.50
CA ILE A 280 4.64 26.42 -4.46
C ILE A 280 4.38 25.23 -5.38
N ASP A 281 5.42 24.70 -6.05
CA ASP A 281 5.30 23.49 -6.91
C ASP A 281 4.82 22.30 -6.08
N GLN A 282 5.30 22.13 -4.83
CA GLN A 282 4.86 21.04 -3.97
C GLN A 282 3.37 21.14 -3.64
N ARG A 283 2.86 22.33 -3.33
CA ARG A 283 1.43 22.54 -3.07
C ARG A 283 0.58 22.22 -4.31
N GLU A 284 1.02 22.65 -5.49
CA GLU A 284 0.32 22.36 -6.75
C GLU A 284 0.23 20.84 -7.00
N ARG A 285 1.30 20.11 -6.71
CA ARG A 285 1.31 18.64 -6.87
C ARG A 285 0.44 17.93 -5.85
N PHE A 286 0.46 18.35 -4.60
CA PHE A 286 -0.45 17.81 -3.58
C PHE A 286 -1.92 18.07 -3.94
N MET A 287 -2.26 19.24 -4.46
CA MET A 287 -3.62 19.53 -4.90
C MET A 287 -4.08 18.58 -6.02
N LYS A 288 -3.20 18.26 -6.98
CA LYS A 288 -3.49 17.25 -8.01
C LYS A 288 -3.72 15.86 -7.42
N GLN A 289 -2.94 15.46 -6.41
CA GLN A 289 -3.13 14.19 -5.70
C GLN A 289 -4.50 14.16 -4.98
N VAL A 290 -4.89 15.26 -4.34
CA VAL A 290 -6.21 15.39 -3.71
C VAL A 290 -7.33 15.24 -4.74
N GLU A 291 -7.21 15.87 -5.92
CA GLU A 291 -8.19 15.72 -7.00
C GLU A 291 -8.28 14.27 -7.52
N GLN A 292 -7.16 13.56 -7.62
CA GLN A 292 -7.14 12.14 -8.00
C GLN A 292 -7.83 11.28 -6.93
N ARG A 293 -7.60 11.58 -5.65
CA ARG A 293 -8.26 10.91 -4.52
C ARG A 293 -9.78 11.11 -4.54
N GLU A 294 -10.25 12.31 -4.84
CA GLU A 294 -11.68 12.60 -4.99
C GLU A 294 -12.33 11.83 -6.16
N ARG A 295 -11.53 11.46 -7.17
CA ARG A 295 -11.96 10.61 -8.29
C ARG A 295 -11.94 9.10 -7.96
N GLY A 296 -11.53 8.73 -6.73
CA GLY A 296 -11.57 7.35 -6.23
C GLY A 296 -10.22 6.63 -6.17
N ASP A 297 -9.12 7.35 -6.33
CA ASP A 297 -7.78 6.79 -6.14
C ASP A 297 -7.36 6.89 -4.66
N ASP A 298 -7.58 5.83 -3.89
CA ASP A 298 -7.28 5.78 -2.47
C ASP A 298 -5.77 5.69 -2.15
N GLU A 299 -4.93 5.52 -3.16
CA GLU A 299 -3.47 5.36 -2.99
C GLU A 299 -2.73 6.69 -3.10
N THR A 300 -3.40 7.77 -3.52
CA THR A 300 -2.81 9.11 -3.63
C THR A 300 -2.54 9.74 -2.26
N GLU A 301 -1.55 10.63 -2.22
CA GLU A 301 -1.14 11.32 -1.01
C GLU A 301 -2.22 12.26 -0.46
N MET A 302 -2.22 12.41 0.87
CA MET A 302 -3.04 13.40 1.56
C MET A 302 -2.31 14.74 1.60
N LEU A 303 -3.06 15.84 1.62
CA LEU A 303 -2.48 17.18 1.80
C LEU A 303 -1.88 17.32 3.19
N ASP A 304 -0.58 17.57 3.27
CA ASP A 304 0.16 17.82 4.51
C ASP A 304 0.59 19.29 4.58
N GLU A 305 -0.24 20.12 5.23
CA GLU A 305 0.01 21.55 5.39
C GLU A 305 1.22 21.84 6.29
N ASP A 306 1.52 20.98 7.25
CA ASP A 306 2.69 21.13 8.11
C ASP A 306 4.00 20.86 7.34
N PHE A 307 3.99 19.91 6.42
CA PHE A 307 5.12 19.68 5.53
C PHE A 307 5.33 20.87 4.58
N LEU A 308 4.25 21.44 4.01
CA LEU A 308 4.36 22.65 3.18
C LEU A 308 4.91 23.83 3.98
N THR A 309 4.45 24.01 5.22
CA THR A 309 5.00 25.03 6.12
C THR A 309 6.49 24.79 6.41
N ALA A 310 6.92 23.55 6.59
CA ALA A 310 8.33 23.22 6.75
C ALA A 310 9.14 23.63 5.50
N LEU A 311 8.64 23.36 4.29
CA LEU A 311 9.31 23.81 3.05
C LEU A 311 9.40 25.34 2.94
N GLU A 312 8.42 26.08 3.45
CA GLU A 312 8.43 27.55 3.47
C GLU A 312 9.53 28.12 4.39
N TYR A 313 9.91 27.39 5.47
CA TYR A 313 11.10 27.74 6.25
C TYR A 313 12.39 27.56 5.46
N GLY A 314 12.41 26.68 4.48
CA GLY A 314 13.52 26.47 3.56
C GLY A 314 14.18 25.10 3.75
N MET A 315 14.03 24.23 2.75
CA MET A 315 14.78 22.98 2.64
C MET A 315 15.96 23.19 1.67
N PRO A 316 17.22 22.89 2.05
CA PRO A 316 18.34 22.94 1.12
C PRO A 316 18.13 21.95 -0.03
N PRO A 317 18.84 22.11 -1.17
CA PRO A 317 18.92 21.03 -2.16
C PRO A 317 19.28 19.71 -1.47
N THR A 318 18.50 18.70 -1.70
CA THR A 318 18.59 17.43 -0.93
C THR A 318 18.42 16.25 -1.87
N GLY A 319 19.24 15.23 -1.73
CA GLY A 319 19.04 13.92 -2.32
C GLY A 319 18.40 12.99 -1.28
N GLY A 320 17.40 12.22 -1.68
CA GLY A 320 16.75 11.22 -0.84
C GLY A 320 16.60 9.88 -1.53
N MET A 321 16.59 8.80 -0.76
CA MET A 321 16.50 7.43 -1.28
C MET A 321 15.78 6.51 -0.30
N GLY A 322 14.86 5.69 -0.84
CA GLY A 322 14.27 4.55 -0.16
C GLY A 322 14.73 3.22 -0.78
N MET A 323 15.13 2.25 0.04
CA MET A 323 15.50 0.90 -0.41
C MET A 323 14.78 -0.17 0.39
N GLY A 324 14.26 -1.20 -0.31
CA GLY A 324 13.65 -2.37 0.30
C GLY A 324 14.69 -3.34 0.88
N ILE A 325 14.79 -3.42 2.20
CA ILE A 325 15.72 -4.36 2.87
C ILE A 325 15.34 -5.81 2.60
N ASP A 326 14.05 -6.13 2.61
CA ASP A 326 13.59 -7.50 2.35
C ASP A 326 13.98 -7.96 0.94
N ARG A 327 13.81 -7.13 -0.09
CA ARG A 327 14.21 -7.44 -1.47
C ARG A 327 15.72 -7.58 -1.62
N ALA A 328 16.51 -6.71 -0.97
CA ALA A 328 17.96 -6.84 -0.93
C ALA A 328 18.40 -8.18 -0.32
N VAL A 329 17.77 -8.60 0.78
CA VAL A 329 18.06 -9.89 1.42
C VAL A 329 17.62 -11.06 0.54
N MET A 330 16.50 -10.96 -0.19
CA MET A 330 16.11 -11.98 -1.18
C MET A 330 17.21 -12.18 -2.22
N LEU A 331 17.74 -11.10 -2.80
CA LEU A 331 18.86 -11.16 -3.74
C LEU A 331 20.10 -11.85 -3.13
N PHE A 332 20.56 -11.41 -1.96
CA PHE A 332 21.77 -11.92 -1.34
C PHE A 332 21.67 -13.35 -0.79
N THR A 333 20.46 -13.85 -0.60
CA THR A 333 20.20 -15.22 -0.13
C THR A 333 19.79 -16.16 -1.25
N GLY A 334 19.41 -15.62 -2.42
CA GLY A 334 18.79 -16.38 -3.52
C GLY A 334 17.34 -16.81 -3.20
N ALA A 335 16.65 -16.12 -2.30
CA ALA A 335 15.28 -16.44 -1.93
C ALA A 335 14.30 -15.93 -2.98
N ASP A 336 13.36 -16.78 -3.42
CA ASP A 336 12.37 -16.45 -4.45
C ASP A 336 11.12 -15.76 -3.88
N THR A 337 10.96 -15.75 -2.55
CA THR A 337 9.79 -15.15 -1.90
C THR A 337 10.19 -14.36 -0.66
N ILE A 338 9.55 -13.22 -0.47
CA ILE A 338 9.73 -12.34 0.69
C ILE A 338 9.49 -13.06 2.03
N ARG A 339 8.64 -14.09 2.04
CA ARG A 339 8.33 -14.91 3.22
C ARG A 339 9.53 -15.73 3.69
N ASP A 340 10.49 -16.03 2.83
CA ASP A 340 11.73 -16.77 3.19
C ASP A 340 12.72 -15.88 3.95
N VAL A 341 12.59 -14.56 3.85
CA VAL A 341 13.48 -13.58 4.49
C VAL A 341 12.83 -12.81 5.63
N ILE A 342 11.54 -13.06 5.91
CA ILE A 342 10.80 -12.56 7.07
C ILE A 342 10.61 -13.72 8.06
N LEU A 343 10.97 -13.52 9.34
CA LEU A 343 10.87 -14.58 10.36
C LEU A 343 9.44 -15.09 10.53
N PHE A 344 8.50 -14.18 10.69
CA PHE A 344 7.08 -14.46 10.85
C PHE A 344 6.28 -13.66 9.83
N PRO A 345 6.17 -14.12 8.56
CA PRO A 345 5.43 -13.42 7.54
C PRO A 345 3.92 -13.45 7.84
N THR A 346 3.21 -12.44 7.36
CA THR A 346 1.74 -12.44 7.43
C THR A 346 1.18 -13.60 6.61
N MET A 347 0.31 -14.39 7.21
CA MET A 347 -0.30 -15.57 6.59
C MET A 347 -1.83 -15.46 6.71
N LYS A 348 -2.55 -15.96 5.70
CA LYS A 348 -4.01 -16.09 5.83
C LYS A 348 -4.32 -16.99 7.03
N PRO A 349 -5.32 -16.63 7.87
CA PRO A 349 -5.77 -17.53 8.94
C PRO A 349 -6.13 -18.92 8.36
N LEU A 350 -5.71 -19.97 9.02
CA LEU A 350 -6.26 -21.30 8.76
C LEU A 350 -7.71 -21.26 9.24
N ASP A 351 -8.64 -21.78 8.44
CA ASP A 351 -10.10 -21.76 8.67
C ASP A 351 -10.52 -21.61 10.14
N THR A 352 -10.32 -20.47 10.69
CA THR A 352 -11.00 -20.01 11.90
C THR A 352 -12.24 -19.28 11.41
N PRO A 353 -13.39 -19.48 12.01
CA PRO A 353 -14.60 -18.72 11.70
C PRO A 353 -14.20 -17.25 11.63
N LYS A 354 -14.65 -16.53 10.60
CA LYS A 354 -14.38 -15.09 10.45
C LYS A 354 -14.62 -14.45 11.79
N THR A 355 -13.55 -14.13 12.52
CA THR A 355 -13.68 -13.31 13.72
C THR A 355 -14.33 -12.03 13.22
N LYS A 356 -15.53 -11.76 13.71
CA LYS A 356 -16.18 -10.47 13.55
C LYS A 356 -15.12 -9.42 13.83
N LYS A 357 -15.09 -8.33 13.06
CA LYS A 357 -14.30 -7.13 13.41
C LYS A 357 -14.51 -6.92 14.91
N PRO A 358 -13.46 -6.56 15.67
CA PRO A 358 -13.65 -6.23 17.08
C PRO A 358 -14.63 -5.03 17.11
N GLU A 359 -15.90 -5.31 17.28
CA GLU A 359 -16.85 -4.31 17.70
C GLU A 359 -16.52 -4.04 19.16
N GLU A 360 -15.99 -2.85 19.40
CA GLU A 360 -15.95 -2.14 20.67
C GLU A 360 -15.83 -3.01 21.92
N VAL A 361 -14.60 -3.46 22.20
CA VAL A 361 -14.26 -3.75 23.59
C VAL A 361 -14.03 -2.40 24.26
N GLY A 362 -15.09 -1.84 24.82
CA GLY A 362 -14.98 -0.71 25.72
C GLY A 362 -14.10 -1.08 26.90
N ILE A 363 -12.85 -0.65 26.88
CA ILE A 363 -12.00 -0.72 28.07
C ILE A 363 -12.50 0.34 29.01
N ILE A 364 -13.34 -0.08 29.95
CA ILE A 364 -13.63 0.73 31.14
C ILE A 364 -12.32 0.82 31.93
N GLY A 365 -11.78 2.02 32.02
CA GLY A 365 -10.55 2.29 32.72
C GLY A 365 -10.64 2.02 34.22
N GLY A 366 -9.60 1.39 34.71
CA GLY A 366 -9.14 1.51 36.10
C GLY A 366 -9.65 0.46 37.08
N ALA A 367 -8.69 -0.31 37.55
CA ALA A 367 -8.60 -1.15 38.76
C ALA A 367 -8.76 -2.66 38.55
N THR A 368 -7.62 -3.30 38.69
CA THR A 368 -7.38 -4.67 39.18
C THR A 368 -8.60 -5.54 39.45
N GLY A 369 -8.88 -6.46 38.55
CA GLY A 369 -9.80 -7.55 38.70
C GLY A 369 -10.20 -8.12 37.34
N ALA A 370 -9.66 -9.26 36.99
CA ALA A 370 -10.12 -10.01 35.82
C ALA A 370 -11.58 -10.42 36.05
N VAL A 371 -12.51 -9.82 35.31
CA VAL A 371 -13.87 -10.33 35.17
C VAL A 371 -13.87 -11.22 33.93
N GLU A 372 -13.89 -12.52 34.12
CA GLU A 372 -14.23 -13.47 33.06
C GLU A 372 -15.69 -13.25 32.66
N ILE A 373 -15.90 -12.66 31.50
CA ILE A 373 -17.22 -12.67 30.87
C ILE A 373 -17.29 -13.97 30.06
N GLU A 374 -18.03 -14.94 30.55
CA GLU A 374 -18.39 -16.13 29.79
C GLU A 374 -19.29 -15.74 28.63
N VAL A 375 -18.70 -15.51 27.44
CA VAL A 375 -19.47 -15.38 26.19
C VAL A 375 -19.85 -16.79 25.78
N LYS A 376 -21.12 -17.16 25.93
CA LYS A 376 -21.65 -18.37 25.34
C LYS A 376 -21.83 -18.18 23.85
N ASP A 377 -20.80 -18.45 23.07
CA ASP A 377 -20.92 -18.64 21.64
C ASP A 377 -21.51 -20.05 21.39
N GLU A 378 -22.79 -20.13 21.13
CA GLU A 378 -23.34 -21.32 20.50
C GLU A 378 -22.89 -21.29 19.02
N PRO A 379 -22.20 -22.32 18.54
CA PRO A 379 -21.78 -22.38 17.14
C PRO A 379 -23.00 -22.43 16.23
N ILE A 380 -23.06 -21.53 15.26
CA ILE A 380 -24.10 -21.57 14.23
C ILE A 380 -23.95 -22.86 13.43
N ASP A 381 -24.95 -23.72 13.50
CA ASP A 381 -24.99 -24.96 12.73
C ASP A 381 -25.39 -24.67 11.29
N PHE A 382 -24.42 -24.47 10.43
CA PHE A 382 -24.65 -24.19 9.00
C PHE A 382 -25.29 -25.37 8.25
N SER A 383 -25.35 -26.57 8.82
CA SER A 383 -26.04 -27.69 8.19
C SER A 383 -27.56 -27.52 8.15
N LYS A 384 -28.10 -26.57 8.91
CA LYS A 384 -29.54 -26.24 8.99
C LYS A 384 -29.88 -24.96 8.22
N VAL A 385 -28.90 -24.31 7.56
CA VAL A 385 -29.12 -23.10 6.77
C VAL A 385 -29.50 -23.51 5.34
N GLU A 386 -30.74 -23.35 4.96
CA GLU A 386 -31.18 -23.42 3.56
C GLU A 386 -30.79 -22.12 2.86
N ILE A 387 -29.81 -22.20 1.96
CA ILE A 387 -29.44 -21.06 1.13
C ILE A 387 -30.41 -21.00 -0.04
N GLU A 388 -31.35 -20.04 -0.01
CA GLU A 388 -32.16 -19.76 -1.18
C GLU A 388 -31.23 -19.29 -2.33
N PRO A 389 -31.39 -19.83 -3.55
CA PRO A 389 -30.62 -19.37 -4.70
C PRO A 389 -30.90 -17.87 -4.93
N LEU A 390 -29.87 -17.07 -4.74
CA LEU A 390 -29.90 -15.61 -5.00
C LEU A 390 -30.17 -15.41 -6.49
N PHE A 391 -31.33 -14.90 -6.83
CA PHE A 391 -31.78 -14.40 -8.11
C PHE A 391 -31.43 -15.23 -9.38
N LYS A 392 -32.40 -15.40 -10.27
CA LYS A 392 -32.22 -16.12 -11.54
C LYS A 392 -31.59 -15.24 -12.62
N ASP A 393 -31.68 -13.94 -12.52
CA ASP A 393 -31.26 -13.00 -13.55
C ASP A 393 -30.42 -11.87 -12.93
N TYR A 394 -29.42 -11.38 -13.69
CA TYR A 394 -28.63 -10.21 -13.34
C TYR A 394 -29.47 -8.94 -13.52
N VAL A 395 -29.35 -8.01 -12.55
CA VAL A 395 -29.87 -6.65 -12.70
C VAL A 395 -28.83 -5.82 -13.43
N ASP A 396 -29.21 -5.19 -14.54
CA ASP A 396 -28.32 -4.27 -15.26
C ASP A 396 -28.07 -2.99 -14.47
N PHE A 397 -26.95 -2.34 -14.76
CA PHE A 397 -26.52 -1.16 -14.03
C PHE A 397 -27.51 0.01 -14.14
N GLU A 398 -28.19 0.18 -15.28
CA GLU A 398 -29.16 1.25 -15.49
C GLU A 398 -30.38 1.08 -14.57
N THR A 399 -30.85 -0.15 -14.40
CA THR A 399 -31.94 -0.49 -13.47
C THR A 399 -31.50 -0.31 -12.02
N PHE A 400 -30.30 -0.78 -11.65
CA PHE A 400 -29.74 -0.64 -10.31
C PHE A 400 -29.52 0.83 -9.92
N SER A 401 -28.98 1.65 -10.83
CA SER A 401 -28.70 3.07 -10.60
C SER A 401 -29.95 3.95 -10.34
N LYS A 402 -31.13 3.45 -10.66
CA LYS A 402 -32.42 4.12 -10.35
C LYS A 402 -32.84 3.92 -8.89
N SER A 403 -32.18 3.06 -8.14
CA SER A 403 -32.51 2.78 -6.74
C SER A 403 -31.88 3.82 -5.81
N ASP A 404 -32.70 4.43 -4.94
CA ASP A 404 -32.22 5.37 -3.91
C ASP A 404 -31.99 4.62 -2.60
N PHE A 405 -30.73 4.32 -2.30
CA PHE A 405 -30.31 3.66 -1.07
C PHE A 405 -30.01 4.70 0.00
N ARG A 406 -30.65 4.58 1.17
CA ARG A 406 -30.41 5.48 2.31
C ARG A 406 -30.11 4.72 3.58
N ALA A 407 -29.22 5.29 4.41
CA ALA A 407 -29.09 4.89 5.79
C ALA A 407 -30.30 5.43 6.57
N VAL A 408 -31.04 4.54 7.21
CA VAL A 408 -32.28 4.86 7.92
C VAL A 408 -32.21 4.31 9.33
N LYS A 409 -32.77 5.05 10.30
CA LYS A 409 -32.83 4.61 11.69
C LYS A 409 -34.17 3.93 11.98
N VAL A 410 -34.13 2.76 12.59
CA VAL A 410 -35.35 2.03 13.01
C VAL A 410 -35.91 2.66 14.27
N LYS A 411 -37.02 3.38 14.14
CA LYS A 411 -37.74 3.99 15.26
C LYS A 411 -38.62 2.98 16.01
N SER A 412 -39.28 2.11 15.29
CA SER A 412 -40.03 1.00 15.86
C SER A 412 -40.06 -0.19 14.91
N CYS A 413 -40.17 -1.37 15.46
CA CYS A 413 -40.31 -2.64 14.74
C CYS A 413 -41.39 -3.48 15.45
N GLU A 414 -42.31 -4.08 14.70
CA GLU A 414 -43.37 -4.93 15.25
C GLU A 414 -43.68 -6.10 14.31
N ALA A 415 -44.03 -7.25 14.88
CA ALA A 415 -44.45 -8.41 14.10
C ALA A 415 -45.82 -8.16 13.46
N VAL A 416 -45.96 -8.50 12.18
CA VAL A 416 -47.23 -8.32 11.47
C VAL A 416 -48.22 -9.43 11.87
N LYS A 417 -49.35 -9.03 12.46
CA LYS A 417 -50.45 -9.97 12.82
C LYS A 417 -50.89 -10.76 11.57
N LYS A 418 -50.86 -12.06 11.63
CA LYS A 418 -51.16 -13.02 10.54
C LYS A 418 -50.00 -13.33 9.58
N SER A 419 -48.80 -12.88 9.82
CA SER A 419 -47.62 -13.33 9.11
C SER A 419 -46.56 -13.81 10.10
N LYS A 420 -45.96 -14.96 9.80
CA LYS A 420 -44.78 -15.47 10.57
C LYS A 420 -43.45 -14.93 10.03
N LYS A 421 -43.47 -14.27 8.85
CA LYS A 421 -42.27 -13.86 8.13
C LYS A 421 -42.06 -12.35 8.11
N LEU A 422 -43.12 -11.55 8.33
CA LEU A 422 -43.05 -10.11 8.12
C LEU A 422 -42.93 -9.34 9.43
N LEU A 423 -41.96 -8.41 9.40
CA LEU A 423 -41.83 -7.33 10.37
C LEU A 423 -42.24 -6.01 9.73
N LYS A 424 -42.94 -5.17 10.49
CA LYS A 424 -43.28 -3.80 10.10
C LYS A 424 -42.33 -2.83 10.78
N PHE A 425 -41.65 -2.04 9.99
CA PHE A 425 -40.69 -1.03 10.41
C PHE A 425 -41.28 0.35 10.29
N VAL A 426 -40.98 1.20 11.25
CA VAL A 426 -41.10 2.66 11.12
C VAL A 426 -39.71 3.22 11.12
N LEU A 427 -39.33 3.82 10.01
CA LEU A 427 -37.97 4.25 9.71
C LEU A 427 -37.88 5.76 9.60
N ASP A 428 -36.84 6.34 10.17
CA ASP A 428 -36.43 7.73 9.97
C ASP A 428 -35.32 7.77 8.90
N ASP A 429 -35.65 8.38 7.76
CA ASP A 429 -34.72 8.55 6.63
C ASP A 429 -34.13 9.99 6.54
N GLY A 430 -34.33 10.80 7.59
CA GLY A 430 -33.86 12.18 7.67
C GLY A 430 -34.73 13.20 6.91
N THR A 431 -35.83 12.78 6.26
CA THR A 431 -36.69 13.70 5.49
C THR A 431 -37.75 14.41 6.35
N GLY A 432 -37.84 14.09 7.64
CA GLY A 432 -38.80 14.62 8.58
C GLY A 432 -40.17 13.90 8.53
N THR A 433 -40.35 12.90 7.67
CA THR A 433 -41.53 12.04 7.60
C THR A 433 -41.14 10.60 7.77
N ASP A 434 -41.74 9.92 8.75
CA ASP A 434 -41.44 8.52 9.03
C ASP A 434 -41.94 7.62 7.88
N ARG A 435 -41.08 6.68 7.48
CA ARG A 435 -41.37 5.71 6.41
C ARG A 435 -41.81 4.38 7.01
N VAL A 436 -42.85 3.77 6.49
CA VAL A 436 -43.29 2.44 6.87
C VAL A 436 -42.82 1.43 5.82
N ILE A 437 -42.11 0.39 6.24
CA ILE A 437 -41.66 -0.68 5.36
C ILE A 437 -42.00 -2.04 5.98
N LEU A 438 -42.46 -2.99 5.15
CA LEU A 438 -42.58 -4.40 5.52
C LEU A 438 -41.43 -5.20 4.97
N SER A 439 -40.79 -5.99 5.82
CA SER A 439 -39.69 -6.87 5.43
C SER A 439 -39.85 -8.30 5.94
N GLY A 440 -39.48 -9.27 5.11
CA GLY A 440 -39.64 -10.70 5.38
C GLY A 440 -38.54 -11.31 6.25
N ILE A 441 -38.04 -10.57 7.25
CA ILE A 441 -36.87 -10.98 8.04
C ILE A 441 -37.21 -11.44 9.47
N HIS A 442 -38.48 -11.66 9.78
CA HIS A 442 -38.94 -12.14 11.12
C HIS A 442 -38.44 -13.54 11.48
N GLU A 443 -38.03 -14.33 10.49
CA GLU A 443 -37.44 -15.65 10.74
C GLU A 443 -35.98 -15.55 11.25
N TYR A 444 -35.35 -14.36 11.15
CA TYR A 444 -33.95 -14.14 11.48
C TYR A 444 -33.74 -13.15 12.63
N TYR A 445 -34.73 -12.29 12.93
CA TYR A 445 -34.60 -11.24 13.94
C TYR A 445 -35.90 -11.05 14.70
N GLU A 446 -35.81 -10.88 16.01
CA GLU A 446 -36.94 -10.42 16.81
C GLU A 446 -37.07 -8.88 16.72
N PRO A 447 -38.30 -8.33 16.80
CA PRO A 447 -38.51 -6.88 16.68
C PRO A 447 -37.66 -6.02 17.59
N GLU A 448 -37.46 -6.46 18.83
CA GLU A 448 -36.74 -5.73 19.88
C GLU A 448 -35.24 -5.58 19.56
N GLU A 449 -34.67 -6.51 18.79
CA GLU A 449 -33.26 -6.49 18.40
C GLU A 449 -32.95 -5.41 17.36
N LEU A 450 -34.00 -4.96 16.64
CA LEU A 450 -33.86 -4.05 15.50
C LEU A 450 -34.16 -2.59 15.85
N VAL A 451 -34.90 -2.32 16.91
CA VAL A 451 -35.22 -0.96 17.33
C VAL A 451 -33.98 -0.18 17.72
N GLY A 452 -33.81 1.03 17.19
CA GLY A 452 -32.66 1.87 17.42
C GLY A 452 -31.43 1.56 16.53
N LYS A 453 -31.47 0.48 15.75
CA LYS A 453 -30.42 0.15 14.78
C LYS A 453 -30.50 1.06 13.55
N THR A 454 -29.37 1.21 12.86
CA THR A 454 -29.31 1.85 11.54
C THR A 454 -29.19 0.76 10.48
N CYS A 455 -30.00 0.84 9.44
CA CYS A 455 -29.97 -0.09 8.31
C CYS A 455 -30.00 0.66 6.98
N VAL A 456 -29.71 -0.04 5.90
CA VAL A 456 -29.85 0.50 4.54
C VAL A 456 -31.23 0.10 4.00
N ALA A 457 -31.97 1.06 3.50
CA ALA A 457 -33.27 0.83 2.85
C ALA A 457 -33.30 1.46 1.46
N ILE A 458 -33.99 0.80 0.52
CA ILE A 458 -34.31 1.41 -0.79
C ILE A 458 -35.58 2.28 -0.58
N THR A 459 -35.41 3.60 -0.77
CA THR A 459 -36.43 4.56 -0.37
C THR A 459 -37.33 5.03 -1.51
N ASN A 460 -37.03 4.69 -2.74
CA ASN A 460 -37.82 5.09 -3.92
C ASN A 460 -38.61 3.96 -4.58
N LEU A 461 -38.88 2.88 -3.86
CA LEU A 461 -39.78 1.87 -4.34
C LEU A 461 -41.22 2.40 -4.27
N PRO A 462 -42.05 2.13 -5.29
CA PRO A 462 -43.47 2.53 -5.25
C PRO A 462 -44.20 1.81 -4.10
N PRO A 463 -45.13 2.49 -3.39
CA PRO A 463 -45.91 1.87 -2.32
C PRO A 463 -46.63 0.62 -2.83
N ARG A 464 -46.49 -0.47 -2.09
CA ARG A 464 -47.18 -1.73 -2.39
C ARG A 464 -47.98 -2.18 -1.19
N PRO A 465 -49.30 -2.34 -1.31
CA PRO A 465 -50.11 -2.84 -0.21
C PRO A 465 -49.80 -4.31 0.05
N MET A 466 -49.33 -4.62 1.25
CA MET A 466 -49.10 -5.98 1.72
C MET A 466 -49.83 -6.19 3.04
N MET A 467 -50.67 -7.22 3.13
CA MET A 467 -51.47 -7.55 4.34
C MET A 467 -52.34 -6.40 4.87
N GLY A 468 -52.75 -5.47 3.99
CA GLY A 468 -53.53 -4.30 4.36
C GLY A 468 -52.73 -3.14 4.95
N ILE A 469 -51.45 -3.16 4.80
CA ILE A 469 -50.50 -2.09 5.19
C ILE A 469 -49.85 -1.57 3.91
N ASP A 470 -49.89 -0.28 3.67
CA ASP A 470 -49.14 0.36 2.59
C ASP A 470 -47.69 0.52 3.02
N SER A 471 -46.80 -0.07 2.24
CA SER A 471 -45.35 -0.18 2.54
C SER A 471 -44.54 0.33 1.38
#